data_6cd802e01082d7a75034b886a97f8007
#
_entry.id   6cd802e01082d7a75034b886a97f8007
#
_cell.length_a   1.000
_cell.length_b   1.000
_cell.length_c   1.000
_cell.angle_alpha   90.00
_cell.angle_beta   90.00
_cell.angle_gamma   90.00
#
_symmetry.space_group_name_H-M   'P 1'
#
loop_
_entity.id
_entity.type
_entity.pdbx_description
1 polymer ?
#
loop_
_entity_poly.entity_id
_entity_poly.type
_entity_poly.pdbx_seq_one_letter_code
_entity_poly.pdbx_strand_id
1 'polypeptide(L)'
;GCNEWIIPYFKNYCLGKLTWKRQPEIDNILNKVNEDDKALYEWYYKQQLPDYSSANNNIIYWVDCLGAEWAPLLLHLLNESDVDKKWFIESIDIRRVYLPTITDVNRIPESHHILDLDNYIHSNQISNNLNQFLLGQISVLQSIVKQILASPHDSIVISSDHGSSYLCIKEFI
;
A
#
# COMPACT_ATOMS: atom_id res chain seq x y z
N GLY A 1 14.23 -22.06 2.69
CA GLY A 1 13.26 -21.04 2.72
C GLY A 1 13.65 -19.74 3.36
N CYS A 2 14.18 -18.76 2.57
CA CYS A 2 14.72 -17.53 3.17
C CYS A 2 13.69 -16.52 3.70
N ASN A 3 12.39 -16.74 3.56
CA ASN A 3 11.42 -15.66 3.79
C ASN A 3 10.13 -16.12 4.49
N GLU A 4 10.19 -17.19 5.28
CA GLU A 4 9.03 -17.74 6.00
C GLU A 4 8.43 -16.76 7.01
N TRP A 5 9.22 -15.79 7.49
CA TRP A 5 8.79 -14.76 8.43
C TRP A 5 7.94 -13.65 7.78
N ILE A 6 8.04 -13.42 6.47
CA ILE A 6 7.39 -12.30 5.79
C ILE A 6 5.88 -12.40 5.81
N ILE A 7 5.33 -13.58 5.50
CA ILE A 7 3.87 -13.78 5.46
C ILE A 7 3.24 -13.55 6.84
N PRO A 8 3.71 -14.17 7.93
CA PRO A 8 3.18 -13.88 9.25
C PRO A 8 3.44 -12.42 9.69
N TYR A 9 4.57 -11.81 9.31
CA TYR A 9 4.81 -10.39 9.56
C TYR A 9 3.75 -9.51 8.91
N PHE A 10 3.55 -9.61 7.59
CA PHE A 10 2.55 -8.80 6.89
C PHE A 10 1.12 -9.05 7.38
N LYS A 11 0.76 -10.28 7.70
CA LYS A 11 -0.55 -10.59 8.27
C LYS A 11 -0.80 -9.83 9.58
N ASN A 12 0.17 -9.85 10.48
CA ASN A 12 0.06 -9.14 11.76
C ASN A 12 0.17 -7.62 11.58
N TYR A 13 0.99 -7.15 10.64
CA TYR A 13 1.08 -5.75 10.26
C TYR A 13 -0.28 -5.22 9.77
N CYS A 14 -0.91 -5.89 8.80
CA CYS A 14 -2.24 -5.49 8.31
C CYS A 14 -3.29 -5.52 9.41
N LEU A 15 -3.28 -6.55 10.28
CA LEU A 15 -4.19 -6.62 11.42
C LEU A 15 -3.97 -5.45 12.39
N GLY A 16 -2.71 -5.12 12.68
CA GLY A 16 -2.36 -3.97 13.52
C GLY A 16 -2.86 -2.66 12.95
N LYS A 17 -2.68 -2.46 11.63
CA LYS A 17 -3.17 -1.28 10.91
C LYS A 17 -4.70 -1.15 10.98
N LEU A 18 -5.42 -2.24 10.70
CA LEU A 18 -6.88 -2.25 10.67
C LEU A 18 -7.51 -2.10 12.07
N THR A 19 -6.86 -2.63 13.10
CA THR A 19 -7.39 -2.61 14.47
C THR A 19 -6.81 -1.50 15.34
N TRP A 20 -5.79 -0.80 14.84
CA TRP A 20 -4.99 0.18 15.60
C TRP A 20 -4.44 -0.39 16.91
N LYS A 21 -4.09 -1.65 16.88
CA LYS A 21 -3.50 -2.34 18.02
C LYS A 21 -2.16 -2.95 17.61
N ARG A 22 -1.13 -2.66 18.42
CA ARG A 22 0.15 -3.35 18.27
C ARG A 22 -0.09 -4.86 18.40
N GLN A 23 0.46 -5.61 17.46
CA GLN A 23 0.41 -7.06 17.46
C GLN A 23 1.70 -7.59 18.09
N PRO A 24 1.67 -8.21 19.28
CA PRO A 24 2.89 -8.69 19.96
C PRO A 24 3.70 -9.68 19.12
N GLU A 25 3.04 -10.38 18.20
CA GLU A 25 3.68 -11.33 17.29
C GLU A 25 4.65 -10.65 16.32
N ILE A 26 4.42 -9.37 15.97
CA ILE A 26 5.37 -8.58 15.16
C ILE A 26 6.70 -8.47 15.87
N ASP A 27 6.70 -8.16 17.17
CA ASP A 27 7.93 -8.04 17.96
C ASP A 27 8.68 -9.37 18.03
N ASN A 28 7.96 -10.48 18.22
CA ASN A 28 8.55 -11.81 18.24
C ASN A 28 9.19 -12.17 16.90
N ILE A 29 8.52 -11.84 15.79
CA ILE A 29 9.05 -12.08 14.44
C ILE A 29 10.28 -11.22 14.20
N LEU A 30 10.21 -9.91 14.48
CA LEU A 30 11.32 -8.99 14.27
C LEU A 30 12.53 -9.32 15.15
N ASN A 31 12.33 -9.71 16.40
CA ASN A 31 13.41 -10.12 17.27
C ASN A 31 14.16 -11.34 16.70
N LYS A 32 13.42 -12.36 16.25
CA LYS A 32 14.04 -13.54 15.61
C LYS A 32 14.77 -13.20 14.31
N VAL A 33 14.20 -12.31 13.50
CA VAL A 33 14.83 -11.85 12.25
C VAL A 33 16.09 -11.02 12.52
N ASN A 34 16.09 -10.23 13.60
CA ASN A 34 17.21 -9.37 13.98
C ASN A 34 18.31 -10.13 14.74
N GLU A 35 18.08 -11.35 15.24
CA GLU A 35 19.15 -12.22 15.75
C GLU A 35 20.18 -12.54 14.67
N ASP A 36 19.76 -12.53 13.41
CA ASP A 36 20.64 -12.50 12.23
C ASP A 36 20.77 -11.04 11.77
N ASP A 37 21.80 -10.35 12.21
CA ASP A 37 22.05 -8.89 12.13
C ASP A 37 21.75 -8.22 10.78
N LYS A 38 21.42 -8.99 9.75
CA LYS A 38 21.22 -8.48 8.39
C LYS A 38 19.96 -8.98 7.68
N ALA A 39 19.18 -9.87 8.28
CA ALA A 39 18.12 -10.58 7.56
C ALA A 39 17.05 -9.61 6.98
N LEU A 40 16.60 -8.62 7.74
CA LEU A 40 15.66 -7.61 7.26
C LEU A 40 16.29 -6.72 6.18
N TYR A 41 17.51 -6.25 6.41
CA TYR A 41 18.27 -5.43 5.47
C TYR A 41 18.52 -6.17 4.16
N GLU A 42 19.01 -7.40 4.24
CA GLU A 42 19.26 -8.23 3.07
C GLU A 42 17.97 -8.52 2.29
N TRP A 43 16.87 -8.80 2.99
CA TRP A 43 15.58 -8.97 2.34
C TRP A 43 15.16 -7.72 1.60
N TYR A 44 15.21 -6.54 2.24
CA TYR A 44 14.82 -5.28 1.64
C TYR A 44 15.64 -4.96 0.39
N TYR A 45 16.96 -5.11 0.47
CA TYR A 45 17.84 -4.79 -0.66
C TYR A 45 17.84 -5.84 -1.78
N LYS A 46 17.34 -7.03 -1.52
CA LYS A 46 17.08 -8.04 -2.57
C LYS A 46 15.83 -7.73 -3.38
N GLN A 47 14.91 -6.88 -2.86
CA GLN A 47 13.75 -6.47 -3.63
C GLN A 47 14.17 -5.54 -4.77
N GLN A 48 13.55 -5.71 -5.92
CA GLN A 48 13.80 -4.84 -7.07
C GLN A 48 13.18 -3.46 -6.85
N LEU A 49 13.82 -2.44 -7.39
CA LEU A 49 13.20 -1.12 -7.53
C LEU A 49 12.09 -1.18 -8.58
N PRO A 50 11.07 -0.30 -8.48
CA PRO A 50 10.07 -0.20 -9.53
C PRO A 50 10.74 0.14 -10.86
N ASP A 51 10.38 -0.60 -11.89
CA ASP A 51 10.76 -0.31 -13.26
C ASP A 51 9.50 0.04 -14.04
N TYR A 52 9.38 1.32 -14.36
CA TYR A 52 8.26 1.85 -15.14
C TYR A 52 8.64 2.07 -16.61
N SER A 53 9.83 1.68 -17.04
CA SER A 53 10.32 1.85 -18.42
C SER A 53 9.50 1.03 -19.42
N SER A 54 8.95 -0.11 -19.00
CA SER A 54 8.04 -0.93 -19.81
C SER A 54 6.62 -0.34 -19.90
N ALA A 55 6.34 0.70 -19.11
CA ALA A 55 5.03 1.36 -19.08
C ALA A 55 4.84 2.37 -20.24
N ASN A 56 5.63 2.31 -21.33
CA ASN A 56 5.62 3.27 -22.42
C ASN A 56 4.24 3.48 -23.08
N ASN A 57 3.27 2.61 -22.82
CA ASN A 57 1.89 2.74 -23.27
C ASN A 57 0.86 2.62 -22.12
N ASN A 58 1.31 2.49 -20.88
CA ASN A 58 0.45 2.32 -19.72
C ASN A 58 0.28 3.65 -19.01
N ILE A 59 -0.93 3.94 -18.59
CA ILE A 59 -1.15 5.03 -17.66
C ILE A 59 -0.84 4.55 -16.22
N ILE A 60 -0.11 5.37 -15.49
CA ILE A 60 0.22 5.09 -14.10
C ILE A 60 -0.67 5.94 -13.20
N TYR A 61 -1.50 5.31 -12.39
CA TYR A 61 -2.19 5.94 -11.28
C TYR A 61 -1.37 5.75 -10.00
N TRP A 62 -0.83 6.83 -9.51
CA TRP A 62 -0.10 6.83 -8.25
C TRP A 62 -1.02 7.29 -7.13
N VAL A 63 -1.42 6.34 -6.29
CA VAL A 63 -2.33 6.57 -5.17
C VAL A 63 -1.49 6.75 -3.90
N ASP A 64 -1.41 7.99 -3.45
CA ASP A 64 -0.65 8.34 -2.26
C ASP A 64 -1.27 7.71 -0.99
N CYS A 65 -0.45 7.25 -0.07
CA CYS A 65 -0.86 6.55 1.16
C CYS A 65 -1.58 5.20 0.97
N LEU A 66 -1.56 4.60 -0.22
CA LEU A 66 -2.13 3.28 -0.45
C LEU A 66 -1.16 2.19 0.03
N GLY A 67 -1.21 1.87 1.32
CA GLY A 67 -0.39 0.83 1.90
C GLY A 67 -0.78 -0.59 1.46
N ALA A 68 0.16 -1.53 1.65
CA ALA A 68 -0.04 -2.94 1.30
C ALA A 68 -1.23 -3.58 2.03
N GLU A 69 -1.64 -3.03 3.17
CA GLU A 69 -2.82 -3.47 3.93
C GLU A 69 -4.13 -3.33 3.15
N TRP A 70 -4.19 -2.41 2.20
CA TRP A 70 -5.37 -2.17 1.36
C TRP A 70 -5.42 -3.03 0.10
N ALA A 71 -4.34 -3.73 -0.25
CA ALA A 71 -4.27 -4.50 -1.48
C ALA A 71 -5.42 -5.53 -1.63
N PRO A 72 -5.79 -6.32 -0.61
CA PRO A 72 -6.91 -7.27 -0.74
C PRO A 72 -8.25 -6.58 -0.99
N LEU A 73 -8.51 -5.45 -0.33
CA LEU A 73 -9.73 -4.68 -0.55
C LEU A 73 -9.73 -4.01 -1.92
N LEU A 74 -8.63 -3.44 -2.35
CA LEU A 74 -8.48 -2.84 -3.67
C LEU A 74 -8.80 -3.85 -4.78
N LEU A 75 -8.23 -5.06 -4.67
CA LEU A 75 -8.49 -6.15 -5.60
C LEU A 75 -9.97 -6.54 -5.63
N HIS A 76 -10.59 -6.65 -4.46
CA HIS A 76 -12.02 -6.93 -4.36
C HIS A 76 -12.86 -5.83 -5.02
N LEU A 77 -12.57 -4.57 -4.72
CA LEU A 77 -13.30 -3.43 -5.28
C LEU A 77 -13.13 -3.31 -6.80
N LEU A 78 -11.93 -3.57 -7.34
CA LEU A 78 -11.69 -3.60 -8.78
C LEU A 78 -12.54 -4.68 -9.44
N ASN A 79 -12.57 -5.89 -8.90
CA ASN A 79 -13.35 -7.01 -9.44
C ASN A 79 -14.87 -6.78 -9.36
N GLU A 80 -15.37 -6.22 -8.26
CA GLU A 80 -16.81 -5.99 -8.07
C GLU A 80 -17.31 -4.79 -8.90
N SER A 81 -16.46 -3.78 -9.08
CA SER A 81 -16.84 -2.56 -9.81
C SER A 81 -16.71 -2.70 -11.33
N ASP A 82 -15.96 -3.67 -11.82
CA ASP A 82 -15.82 -3.97 -13.25
C ASP A 82 -16.97 -4.88 -13.73
N VAL A 83 -18.15 -4.31 -13.82
CA VAL A 83 -19.39 -5.04 -14.19
C VAL A 83 -19.28 -5.69 -15.56
N ASP A 84 -18.67 -5.00 -16.51
CA ASP A 84 -18.53 -5.46 -17.89
C ASP A 84 -17.37 -6.44 -18.10
N LYS A 85 -16.61 -6.74 -17.02
CA LYS A 85 -15.40 -7.58 -17.07
C LYS A 85 -14.40 -7.14 -18.14
N LYS A 86 -14.26 -5.83 -18.28
CA LYS A 86 -13.33 -5.19 -19.20
C LYS A 86 -11.88 -5.37 -18.80
N TRP A 87 -11.63 -5.48 -17.48
CA TRP A 87 -10.30 -5.48 -16.91
C TRP A 87 -9.92 -6.85 -16.35
N PHE A 88 -8.64 -7.19 -16.42
CA PHE A 88 -8.07 -8.30 -15.69
C PHE A 88 -6.75 -7.85 -15.01
N ILE A 89 -6.44 -8.49 -13.90
CA ILE A 89 -5.22 -8.19 -13.16
C ILE A 89 -4.11 -9.09 -13.71
N GLU A 90 -3.13 -8.47 -14.37
CA GLU A 90 -2.01 -9.20 -14.96
C GLU A 90 -0.99 -9.61 -13.89
N SER A 91 -0.62 -8.70 -12.99
CA SER A 91 0.34 -8.98 -11.93
C SER A 91 0.13 -8.09 -10.71
N ILE A 92 0.66 -8.56 -9.58
CA ILE A 92 0.75 -7.81 -8.34
C ILE A 92 2.16 -7.99 -7.82
N ASP A 93 2.88 -6.89 -7.68
CA ASP A 93 4.26 -6.88 -7.22
C ASP A 93 4.44 -6.00 -5.98
N ILE A 94 5.28 -6.47 -5.06
CA ILE A 94 5.80 -5.64 -3.98
C ILE A 94 7.23 -5.29 -4.33
N ARG A 95 7.52 -4.00 -4.43
CA ARG A 95 8.83 -3.47 -4.76
C ARG A 95 9.35 -2.63 -3.59
N ARG A 96 10.66 -2.51 -3.46
CA ARG A 96 11.23 -1.53 -2.54
C ARG A 96 11.16 -0.15 -3.18
N VAL A 97 11.09 0.87 -2.34
CA VAL A 97 11.16 2.28 -2.77
C VAL A 97 12.53 2.86 -2.42
N TYR A 98 12.84 4.05 -2.94
CA TYR A 98 14.04 4.78 -2.55
C TYR A 98 13.91 5.32 -1.13
N LEU A 99 15.02 5.36 -0.41
CA LEU A 99 15.09 5.97 0.92
C LEU A 99 15.55 7.43 0.83
N PRO A 100 14.98 8.33 1.61
CA PRO A 100 13.86 8.13 2.55
C PRO A 100 12.55 7.84 1.81
N THR A 101 11.62 7.15 2.49
CA THR A 101 10.32 6.75 1.95
C THR A 101 9.33 7.92 1.94
N ILE A 102 9.72 9.02 1.28
CA ILE A 102 8.89 10.22 1.15
C ILE A 102 8.50 10.41 -0.32
N THR A 103 7.34 11.02 -0.51
CA THR A 103 6.74 11.26 -1.82
C THR A 103 7.68 11.97 -2.80
N ASP A 104 8.40 13.00 -2.36
CA ASP A 104 9.32 13.76 -3.23
C ASP A 104 10.44 12.91 -3.84
N VAL A 105 10.90 11.88 -3.12
CA VAL A 105 11.97 10.98 -3.58
C VAL A 105 11.43 9.87 -4.47
N ASN A 106 10.18 9.43 -4.24
CA ASN A 106 9.59 8.25 -4.88
C ASN A 106 8.53 8.60 -5.93
N ARG A 107 8.28 9.88 -6.15
CA ARG A 107 7.29 10.33 -7.12
C ARG A 107 7.64 9.85 -8.53
N ILE A 108 6.66 9.26 -9.20
CA ILE A 108 6.79 8.80 -10.57
C ILE A 108 6.49 9.97 -11.51
N PRO A 109 7.45 10.42 -12.31
CA PRO A 109 7.18 11.43 -13.33
C PRO A 109 6.06 10.97 -14.27
N GLU A 110 5.22 11.89 -14.73
CA GLU A 110 4.16 11.64 -15.71
C GLU A 110 3.04 10.68 -15.22
N SER A 111 2.96 10.41 -13.90
CA SER A 111 1.86 9.64 -13.32
C SER A 111 0.64 10.52 -13.01
N HIS A 112 -0.56 9.91 -13.05
CA HIS A 112 -1.76 10.51 -12.48
C HIS A 112 -1.72 10.35 -10.97
N HIS A 113 -1.44 11.44 -10.28
CA HIS A 113 -1.32 11.47 -8.85
C HIS A 113 -2.68 11.63 -8.18
N ILE A 114 -3.08 10.64 -7.39
CA ILE A 114 -4.34 10.62 -6.62
C ILE A 114 -4.01 10.84 -5.16
N LEU A 115 -4.39 12.01 -4.64
CA LEU A 115 -4.14 12.45 -3.27
C LEU A 115 -5.32 12.22 -2.32
N ASP A 116 -6.42 11.66 -2.81
CA ASP A 116 -7.68 11.59 -2.07
C ASP A 116 -7.54 10.83 -0.76
N LEU A 117 -6.80 9.71 -0.77
CA LEU A 117 -6.59 8.89 0.43
C LEU A 117 -5.69 9.60 1.43
N ASP A 118 -4.59 10.19 0.98
CA ASP A 118 -3.67 10.97 1.81
C ASP A 118 -4.38 12.17 2.45
N ASN A 119 -5.10 12.96 1.65
CA ASN A 119 -5.90 14.08 2.11
C ASN A 119 -6.95 13.66 3.14
N TYR A 120 -7.62 12.52 2.93
CA TYR A 120 -8.58 12.01 3.90
C TYR A 120 -7.91 11.67 5.23
N ILE A 121 -6.79 10.96 5.19
CA ILE A 121 -6.04 10.55 6.38
C ILE A 121 -5.55 11.77 7.16
N HIS A 122 -4.99 12.77 6.48
CA HIS A 122 -4.48 13.97 7.11
C HIS A 122 -5.56 14.91 7.62
N SER A 123 -6.69 15.04 6.94
CA SER A 123 -7.80 15.93 7.32
C SER A 123 -8.65 15.35 8.45
N ASN A 124 -8.75 14.02 8.54
CA ASN A 124 -9.55 13.34 9.54
C ASN A 124 -8.70 12.79 10.67
N GLN A 125 -7.76 13.63 11.16
CA GLN A 125 -6.91 13.25 12.30
C GLN A 125 -7.80 12.72 13.43
N ILE A 126 -7.85 11.42 13.47
CA ILE A 126 -8.46 10.56 14.50
C ILE A 126 -9.67 11.21 15.19
N SER A 127 -10.79 11.05 14.56
CA SER A 127 -12.02 10.98 15.32
C SER A 127 -11.86 9.84 16.34
N ASN A 128 -12.40 9.98 17.54
CA ASN A 128 -12.39 8.92 18.57
C ASN A 128 -13.12 7.64 18.14
N ASN A 129 -13.42 7.51 16.86
CA ASN A 129 -14.17 6.40 16.25
C ASN A 129 -13.40 5.80 15.07
N LEU A 130 -12.60 4.76 15.39
CA LEU A 130 -11.87 3.99 14.39
C LEU A 130 -12.77 3.46 13.27
N ASN A 131 -13.97 2.99 13.59
CA ASN A 131 -14.88 2.43 12.58
C ASN A 131 -15.28 3.49 11.54
N GLN A 132 -15.60 4.70 11.96
CA GLN A 132 -15.92 5.79 11.03
C GLN A 132 -14.72 6.17 10.17
N PHE A 133 -13.52 6.19 10.76
CA PHE A 133 -12.29 6.47 10.03
C PHE A 133 -11.99 5.41 8.97
N LEU A 134 -12.14 4.13 9.30
CA LEU A 134 -11.95 3.03 8.34
C LEU A 134 -13.02 3.05 7.24
N LEU A 135 -14.30 3.26 7.59
CA LEU A 135 -15.38 3.37 6.61
C LEU A 135 -15.16 4.53 5.64
N GLY A 136 -14.64 5.66 6.13
CA GLY A 136 -14.28 6.78 5.28
C GLY A 136 -13.15 6.44 4.30
N GLN A 137 -12.09 5.77 4.75
CA GLN A 137 -11.01 5.29 3.86
C GLN A 137 -11.55 4.33 2.80
N ILE A 138 -12.43 3.40 3.19
CA ILE A 138 -13.10 2.48 2.25
C ILE A 138 -13.90 3.25 1.19
N SER A 139 -14.65 4.27 1.60
CA SER A 139 -15.43 5.12 0.70
C SER A 139 -14.53 5.87 -0.30
N VAL A 140 -13.39 6.38 0.18
CA VAL A 140 -12.38 7.03 -0.69
C VAL A 140 -11.80 6.03 -1.68
N LEU A 141 -11.42 4.83 -1.23
CA LEU A 141 -10.92 3.77 -2.12
C LEU A 141 -11.94 3.36 -3.18
N GLN A 142 -13.23 3.27 -2.83
CA GLN A 142 -14.30 3.01 -3.80
C GLN A 142 -14.39 4.13 -4.86
N SER A 143 -14.20 5.38 -4.47
CA SER A 143 -14.17 6.51 -5.41
C SER A 143 -12.96 6.43 -6.35
N ILE A 144 -11.78 6.13 -5.80
CA ILE A 144 -10.54 5.95 -6.57
C ILE A 144 -10.68 4.82 -7.59
N VAL A 145 -11.24 3.68 -7.17
CA VAL A 145 -11.48 2.54 -8.07
C VAL A 145 -12.40 2.93 -9.23
N LYS A 146 -13.49 3.66 -8.96
CA LYS A 146 -14.40 4.15 -10.03
C LYS A 146 -13.68 5.08 -10.99
N GLN A 147 -12.83 5.97 -10.49
CA GLN A 147 -12.02 6.87 -11.32
C GLN A 147 -11.06 6.08 -12.22
N ILE A 148 -10.37 5.08 -11.67
CA ILE A 148 -9.43 4.24 -12.41
C ILE A 148 -10.15 3.43 -13.48
N LEU A 149 -11.27 2.79 -13.16
CA LEU A 149 -12.05 1.98 -14.12
C LEU A 149 -12.71 2.81 -15.23
N ALA A 150 -12.94 4.10 -14.99
CA ALA A 150 -13.41 5.04 -16.01
C ALA A 150 -12.31 5.51 -16.97
N SER A 151 -11.07 5.07 -16.78
CA SER A 151 -9.96 5.40 -17.67
C SER A 151 -10.22 4.96 -19.11
N PRO A 152 -9.90 5.81 -20.11
CA PRO A 152 -10.01 5.43 -21.51
C PRO A 152 -8.86 4.54 -21.98
N HIS A 153 -7.88 4.28 -21.14
CA HIS A 153 -6.69 3.51 -21.51
C HIS A 153 -6.92 2.01 -21.40
N ASP A 154 -6.24 1.24 -22.26
CA ASP A 154 -6.36 -0.21 -22.31
C ASP A 154 -5.45 -0.92 -21.29
N SER A 155 -4.47 -0.23 -20.74
CA SER A 155 -3.55 -0.76 -19.76
C SER A 155 -3.26 0.28 -18.67
N ILE A 156 -3.31 -0.17 -17.42
CA ILE A 156 -3.20 0.68 -16.24
C ILE A 156 -2.23 0.03 -15.25
N VAL A 157 -1.38 0.85 -14.66
CA VAL A 157 -0.58 0.49 -13.49
C VAL A 157 -1.09 1.30 -12.29
N ILE A 158 -1.41 0.62 -11.20
CA ILE A 158 -1.72 1.27 -9.92
C ILE A 158 -0.48 1.10 -9.04
N SER A 159 0.07 2.20 -8.56
CA SER A 159 1.26 2.22 -7.73
C SER A 159 1.07 3.08 -6.49
N SER A 160 1.91 2.85 -5.49
CA SER A 160 2.03 3.68 -4.29
C SER A 160 3.46 3.63 -3.79
N ASP A 161 3.89 4.66 -3.11
CA ASP A 161 5.23 4.78 -2.51
C ASP A 161 5.25 4.35 -1.04
N HIS A 162 4.16 4.56 -0.31
CA HIS A 162 4.03 4.20 1.10
C HIS A 162 2.58 3.99 1.52
N GLY A 163 2.38 3.41 2.69
CA GLY A 163 1.09 3.37 3.37
C GLY A 163 0.96 4.49 4.40
N SER A 164 -0.17 4.54 5.08
CA SER A 164 -0.40 5.49 6.16
C SER A 164 0.58 5.25 7.31
N SER A 165 1.42 6.24 7.61
CA SER A 165 2.42 6.19 8.68
C SER A 165 1.86 6.57 10.06
N TYR A 166 0.56 6.85 10.16
CA TYR A 166 -0.05 7.38 11.39
C TYR A 166 0.17 6.50 12.63
N LEU A 167 0.13 5.17 12.48
CA LEU A 167 0.41 4.26 13.60
C LEU A 167 1.85 4.36 14.10
N CYS A 168 2.80 4.68 13.22
CA CYS A 168 4.20 4.84 13.60
C CYS A 168 4.42 6.00 14.58
N ILE A 169 3.62 7.07 14.49
CA ILE A 169 3.80 8.28 15.31
C ILE A 169 3.29 8.10 16.74
N LYS A 170 2.26 7.28 16.96
CA LYS A 170 1.65 7.14 18.30
C LYS A 170 2.15 5.98 19.14
N GLU A 171 2.70 4.93 18.54
CA GLU A 171 3.09 3.73 19.28
C GLU A 171 4.60 3.57 19.49
N PHE A 172 5.42 4.40 18.84
CA PHE A 172 6.87 4.33 18.92
C PHE A 172 7.53 5.57 19.57
N ILE A 173 6.75 6.51 20.10
CA ILE A 173 7.16 7.57 21.00
C ILE A 173 6.53 7.32 22.37
#